data_57d635fbc5bda6408881d9f33f10ffa9
#
_entry.id   57d635fbc5bda6408881d9f33f10ffa9
#
_cell.length_a   1.000
_cell.length_b   1.000
_cell.length_c   1.000
_cell.angle_alpha   90.00
_cell.angle_beta   90.00
_cell.angle_gamma   90.00
#
_symmetry.space_group_name_H-M   'P 1'
#
loop_
_entity.id
_entity.type
_entity.pdbx_description
1 polymer ?
#
loop_
_entity_poly.entity_id
_entity_poly.type
_entity_poly.pdbx_seq_one_letter_code
_entity_poly.pdbx_strand_id
1 'polypeptide(L)'
;MTDSTPVDLSDLQLMPDWLKEPSKKTNPNGKNRNRKTRNTNSSNDKPFKKKNWEKGKDRNRKRTADSKKNSHQIQAPKGINATLKPSEDSLLKIADQIKKTARAYSVFEIARLILANRERYNVSFECDDSSDKELFFGLTDNSIWLSRAEAETNLIRTKKFSELYKEESIEVDPPKGNFSAIAICGISGTLIAPPNHHSYQTAIAKLHRSNFANMPIEKFKNKIRVEHDEEIIEKWKKEQSIQKQYTYKVSVEGSDPLVLKNKEEAEAHFLETHADEFIEVSNNAVVPGQIDGKKLSAGLLSLLKNASTHARKHPASLVNPLCKILGDQGLKFFKRGKKIFACVCRPK
;
A
#
# COMPACT_ATOMS: atom_id res chain seq x y z
N MET A 1 -7.58 52.30 1.35
CA MET A 1 -8.30 51.61 0.26
C MET A 1 -7.57 50.29 0.04
N THR A 2 -8.04 49.22 0.65
CA THR A 2 -7.45 47.90 0.53
C THR A 2 -8.27 47.15 -0.50
N ASP A 3 -7.66 46.91 -1.67
CA ASP A 3 -8.21 46.09 -2.73
C ASP A 3 -8.42 44.66 -2.21
N SER A 4 -9.66 44.33 -1.90
CA SER A 4 -10.09 42.93 -1.62
C SER A 4 -10.39 42.26 -2.96
N THR A 5 -9.37 41.66 -3.56
CA THR A 5 -9.60 40.71 -4.64
C THR A 5 -10.46 39.53 -4.11
N PRO A 6 -11.56 39.19 -4.78
CA PRO A 6 -12.37 38.05 -4.37
C PRO A 6 -11.53 36.76 -4.48
N VAL A 7 -11.32 36.11 -3.35
CA VAL A 7 -10.63 34.81 -3.33
C VAL A 7 -11.53 33.78 -4.04
N ASP A 8 -11.08 33.32 -5.20
CA ASP A 8 -11.79 32.32 -5.99
C ASP A 8 -11.74 30.97 -5.29
N LEU A 9 -12.89 30.31 -5.12
CA LEU A 9 -13.00 29.00 -4.52
C LEU A 9 -12.25 27.89 -5.30
N SER A 10 -11.88 28.18 -6.55
CA SER A 10 -11.08 27.27 -7.38
C SER A 10 -9.67 27.07 -6.83
N ASP A 11 -9.09 28.06 -6.15
CA ASP A 11 -7.74 27.98 -5.56
C ASP A 11 -7.66 27.01 -4.38
N LEU A 12 -8.80 26.69 -3.76
CA LEU A 12 -8.86 25.74 -2.66
C LEU A 12 -9.11 24.30 -3.09
N GLN A 13 -9.25 24.03 -4.40
CA GLN A 13 -9.69 22.71 -4.94
C GLN A 13 -10.95 22.15 -4.25
N LEU A 14 -11.77 23.04 -3.66
CA LEU A 14 -12.96 22.69 -2.91
C LEU A 14 -14.23 22.73 -3.79
N MET A 15 -14.11 23.15 -5.04
CA MET A 15 -15.24 23.19 -5.98
C MET A 15 -15.62 21.78 -6.44
N PRO A 16 -16.88 21.38 -6.28
CA PRO A 16 -17.41 20.16 -6.89
C PRO A 16 -17.21 20.21 -8.42
N ASP A 17 -16.88 19.08 -9.05
CA ASP A 17 -16.58 19.01 -10.50
C ASP A 17 -17.70 19.50 -11.41
N TRP A 18 -18.95 19.55 -10.94
CA TRP A 18 -20.11 20.06 -11.66
C TRP A 18 -20.20 21.61 -11.71
N LEU A 19 -19.38 22.30 -10.89
CA LEU A 19 -19.25 23.76 -10.88
C LEU A 19 -18.07 24.26 -11.73
N LYS A 20 -17.21 23.36 -12.20
CA LYS A 20 -16.14 23.68 -13.13
C LYS A 20 -16.76 23.83 -14.51
N GLU A 21 -16.66 25.02 -15.11
CA GLU A 21 -17.03 25.20 -16.51
C GLU A 21 -16.23 24.23 -17.39
N PRO A 22 -16.85 23.59 -18.40
CA PRO A 22 -16.14 22.67 -19.26
C PRO A 22 -15.07 23.44 -20.04
N SER A 23 -13.81 23.29 -19.65
CA SER A 23 -12.69 23.81 -20.41
C SER A 23 -12.76 23.24 -21.83
N LYS A 24 -12.97 24.12 -22.83
CA LYS A 24 -12.92 23.78 -24.25
C LYS A 24 -11.54 23.18 -24.55
N LYS A 25 -11.44 21.86 -24.55
CA LYS A 25 -10.26 21.15 -25.08
C LYS A 25 -10.22 21.40 -26.59
N THR A 26 -9.44 22.36 -27.03
CA THR A 26 -9.01 22.48 -28.42
C THR A 26 -8.06 21.34 -28.71
N ASN A 27 -8.53 20.38 -29.47
CA ASN A 27 -7.78 19.23 -29.94
C ASN A 27 -7.09 19.61 -31.27
N PRO A 28 -5.75 19.78 -31.34
CA PRO A 28 -5.07 20.14 -32.57
C PRO A 28 -4.64 18.91 -33.38
N ASN A 29 -5.55 17.99 -33.70
CA ASN A 29 -5.27 16.97 -34.72
C ASN A 29 -6.57 16.39 -35.31
N GLY A 30 -7.23 17.24 -36.12
CA GLY A 30 -8.32 16.82 -36.99
C GLY A 30 -7.77 16.14 -38.22
N LYS A 31 -7.68 14.81 -38.24
CA LYS A 31 -7.61 14.08 -39.50
C LYS A 31 -9.02 13.78 -39.99
N ASN A 32 -9.44 14.57 -40.99
CA ASN A 32 -10.56 14.40 -41.84
C ASN A 32 -10.70 12.92 -42.32
N ARG A 33 -11.77 12.25 -41.89
CA ARG A 33 -12.24 11.03 -42.58
C ARG A 33 -13.59 11.32 -43.25
N ASN A 34 -13.52 11.56 -44.53
CA ASN A 34 -14.64 11.64 -45.46
C ASN A 34 -15.60 10.48 -45.28
N ARG A 35 -16.81 10.78 -44.86
CA ARG A 35 -17.99 9.90 -44.98
C ARG A 35 -18.52 10.03 -46.40
N LYS A 36 -18.19 9.05 -47.27
CA LYS A 36 -18.89 8.87 -48.56
C LYS A 36 -20.24 8.22 -48.30
N THR A 37 -21.27 8.99 -48.50
CA THR A 37 -22.63 8.51 -48.80
C THR A 37 -22.61 7.72 -50.09
N ARG A 38 -23.11 6.51 -50.08
CA ARG A 38 -23.42 5.75 -51.29
C ARG A 38 -24.84 5.23 -51.19
N ASN A 39 -25.73 5.98 -51.87
CA ASN A 39 -26.99 5.51 -52.40
C ASN A 39 -26.68 4.60 -53.59
N THR A 40 -27.27 3.42 -53.64
CA THR A 40 -27.84 2.90 -54.89
C THR A 40 -28.67 1.64 -54.61
N ASN A 41 -29.89 1.68 -55.08
CA ASN A 41 -30.80 0.59 -55.32
C ASN A 41 -30.18 -0.44 -56.25
N SER A 42 -30.36 -1.73 -56.04
CA SER A 42 -30.77 -2.68 -57.08
C SER A 42 -31.07 -4.05 -56.47
N SER A 43 -32.25 -4.51 -56.77
CA SER A 43 -32.80 -5.83 -56.63
C SER A 43 -31.92 -6.91 -57.25
N ASN A 44 -31.79 -8.07 -56.62
CA ASN A 44 -32.00 -9.38 -57.27
C ASN A 44 -31.95 -10.51 -56.20
N ASP A 45 -33.01 -11.26 -56.22
CA ASP A 45 -33.28 -12.51 -55.54
C ASP A 45 -32.25 -13.60 -55.81
N LYS A 46 -31.78 -14.29 -54.75
CA LYS A 46 -31.56 -15.75 -54.73
C LYS A 46 -31.39 -16.26 -53.26
N PRO A 47 -32.01 -17.40 -52.92
CA PRO A 47 -32.06 -17.87 -51.54
C PRO A 47 -30.77 -18.63 -51.19
N PHE A 48 -30.05 -18.13 -50.21
CA PHE A 48 -28.89 -18.86 -49.63
C PHE A 48 -29.33 -19.62 -48.40
N LYS A 49 -29.08 -20.93 -48.43
CA LYS A 49 -29.34 -21.94 -47.41
C LYS A 49 -28.73 -21.55 -46.05
N LYS A 50 -29.56 -21.53 -45.03
CA LYS A 50 -29.13 -21.46 -43.60
C LYS A 50 -28.25 -22.66 -43.26
N LYS A 51 -26.97 -22.45 -43.11
CA LYS A 51 -26.08 -23.40 -42.41
C LYS A 51 -26.11 -23.07 -40.92
N ASN A 52 -26.55 -24.07 -40.14
CA ASN A 52 -26.49 -24.13 -38.66
C ASN A 52 -25.11 -23.75 -38.13
N TRP A 53 -25.02 -22.62 -37.44
CA TRP A 53 -23.88 -22.17 -36.67
C TRP A 53 -24.25 -22.01 -35.18
N GLU A 54 -24.93 -23.00 -34.64
CA GLU A 54 -25.19 -23.08 -33.19
C GLU A 54 -24.43 -24.25 -32.60
N LYS A 55 -23.11 -24.16 -32.44
CA LYS A 55 -22.33 -25.01 -31.49
C LYS A 55 -20.87 -24.51 -31.33
N GLY A 56 -20.70 -23.28 -30.89
CA GLY A 56 -19.34 -22.75 -30.69
C GLY A 56 -19.17 -21.71 -29.56
N LYS A 57 -20.25 -21.32 -28.91
CA LYS A 57 -20.18 -20.20 -27.92
C LYS A 57 -20.06 -20.59 -26.46
N ASP A 58 -20.20 -21.86 -26.06
CA ASP A 58 -20.22 -22.26 -24.68
C ASP A 58 -18.87 -22.74 -24.10
N ARG A 59 -17.82 -22.92 -24.90
CA ARG A 59 -16.52 -23.38 -24.38
C ARG A 59 -15.63 -22.25 -23.81
N ASN A 60 -15.88 -20.98 -24.14
CA ASN A 60 -15.06 -19.87 -23.65
C ASN A 60 -15.63 -19.16 -22.41
N ARG A 61 -16.90 -19.39 -22.05
CA ARG A 61 -17.48 -18.80 -20.84
C ARG A 61 -17.10 -19.52 -19.54
N LYS A 62 -16.75 -20.81 -19.59
CA LYS A 62 -16.32 -21.56 -18.41
C LYS A 62 -14.88 -21.31 -17.99
N ARG A 63 -13.98 -20.88 -18.90
CA ARG A 63 -12.57 -20.62 -18.55
C ARG A 63 -12.32 -19.27 -17.86
N THR A 64 -13.23 -18.32 -17.98
CA THR A 64 -13.10 -17.00 -17.32
C THR A 64 -13.77 -16.94 -15.95
N ALA A 65 -14.61 -17.93 -15.59
CA ALA A 65 -15.25 -17.98 -14.27
C ALA A 65 -14.36 -18.65 -13.22
N ASP A 66 -13.51 -19.62 -13.60
CA ASP A 66 -12.64 -20.32 -12.66
C ASP A 66 -11.33 -19.58 -12.35
N SER A 67 -10.89 -18.63 -13.21
CA SER A 67 -9.70 -17.82 -12.93
C SER A 67 -9.97 -16.65 -11.96
N LYS A 68 -11.23 -16.38 -11.60
CA LYS A 68 -11.59 -15.34 -10.62
C LYS A 68 -11.76 -15.86 -9.20
N LYS A 69 -11.63 -17.16 -8.95
CA LYS A 69 -11.90 -17.75 -7.63
C LYS A 69 -10.70 -17.89 -6.69
N ASN A 70 -9.49 -17.49 -7.10
CA ASN A 70 -8.30 -17.58 -6.25
C ASN A 70 -7.62 -16.24 -5.94
N SER A 71 -8.34 -15.13 -5.97
CA SER A 71 -7.90 -14.02 -5.15
C SER A 71 -8.26 -14.38 -3.71
N HIS A 72 -7.29 -14.72 -2.89
CA HIS A 72 -7.43 -14.74 -1.44
C HIS A 72 -7.92 -13.35 -1.03
N GLN A 73 -9.24 -13.18 -0.94
CA GLN A 73 -9.81 -11.97 -0.34
C GLN A 73 -9.35 -12.03 1.12
N ILE A 74 -8.35 -11.23 1.44
CA ILE A 74 -7.93 -11.03 2.81
C ILE A 74 -9.16 -10.53 3.56
N GLN A 75 -9.71 -11.39 4.41
CA GLN A 75 -10.89 -11.06 5.19
C GLN A 75 -10.51 -9.98 6.21
N ALA A 76 -11.40 -9.02 6.39
CA ALA A 76 -11.24 -8.02 7.43
C ALA A 76 -11.21 -8.72 8.80
N PRO A 77 -10.29 -8.36 9.70
CA PRO A 77 -10.21 -8.95 11.02
C PRO A 77 -11.49 -8.64 11.80
N LYS A 78 -12.05 -9.65 12.46
CA LYS A 78 -13.18 -9.47 13.37
C LYS A 78 -12.70 -8.83 14.67
N GLY A 79 -13.52 -8.00 15.32
CA GLY A 79 -13.18 -7.35 16.60
C GLY A 79 -12.28 -6.11 16.46
N ILE A 80 -12.16 -5.55 15.25
CA ILE A 80 -11.52 -4.26 15.01
C ILE A 80 -12.43 -3.43 14.14
N ASN A 81 -12.77 -2.24 14.61
CA ASN A 81 -13.61 -1.28 13.92
C ASN A 81 -12.76 -0.18 13.28
N ALA A 82 -13.12 0.23 12.07
CA ALA A 82 -12.49 1.34 11.39
C ALA A 82 -13.48 2.47 11.17
N THR A 83 -13.23 3.62 11.78
CA THR A 83 -14.07 4.82 11.67
C THR A 83 -13.31 5.95 10.99
N LEU A 84 -13.99 6.73 10.13
CA LEU A 84 -13.42 7.89 9.49
C LEU A 84 -13.71 9.14 10.32
N LYS A 85 -12.67 9.89 10.64
CA LYS A 85 -12.77 11.18 11.33
C LYS A 85 -12.22 12.27 10.40
N PRO A 86 -12.93 13.39 10.18
CA PRO A 86 -12.39 14.50 9.40
C PRO A 86 -11.07 14.99 9.99
N SER A 87 -10.10 15.42 9.16
CA SER A 87 -8.87 16.01 9.66
C SER A 87 -9.13 17.43 10.16
N GLU A 88 -8.51 17.81 11.28
CA GLU A 88 -8.66 19.12 11.90
C GLU A 88 -8.30 20.27 10.96
N ASP A 89 -7.16 20.15 10.25
CA ASP A 89 -6.71 21.15 9.28
C ASP A 89 -7.74 21.38 8.17
N SER A 90 -8.36 20.33 7.67
CA SER A 90 -9.38 20.44 6.63
C SER A 90 -10.64 21.12 7.16
N LEU A 91 -11.00 20.83 8.41
CA LEU A 91 -12.17 21.45 9.05
C LEU A 91 -11.95 22.92 9.35
N LEU A 92 -10.76 23.29 9.81
CA LEU A 92 -10.40 24.70 10.03
C LEU A 92 -10.49 25.50 8.73
N LYS A 93 -9.92 24.99 7.63
CA LYS A 93 -10.00 25.63 6.32
C LYS A 93 -11.44 25.80 5.84
N ILE A 94 -12.29 24.77 6.05
CA ILE A 94 -13.71 24.82 5.69
C ILE A 94 -14.45 25.85 6.56
N ALA A 95 -14.22 25.84 7.88
CA ALA A 95 -14.85 26.78 8.79
C ALA A 95 -14.48 28.24 8.45
N ASP A 96 -13.21 28.51 8.18
CA ASP A 96 -12.74 29.82 7.78
C ASP A 96 -13.37 30.27 6.46
N GLN A 97 -13.51 29.39 5.50
CA GLN A 97 -14.16 29.70 4.24
C GLN A 97 -15.64 30.01 4.42
N ILE A 98 -16.35 29.28 5.29
CA ILE A 98 -17.75 29.59 5.63
C ILE A 98 -17.85 30.96 6.30
N LYS A 99 -16.91 31.29 7.21
CA LYS A 99 -16.85 32.59 7.90
C LYS A 99 -16.59 33.72 6.92
N LYS A 100 -15.63 33.55 6.00
CA LYS A 100 -15.28 34.59 4.98
C LYS A 100 -16.42 34.86 4.00
N THR A 101 -17.07 33.79 3.52
CA THR A 101 -18.15 33.93 2.53
C THR A 101 -19.49 34.34 3.13
N ALA A 102 -19.67 34.15 4.44
CA ALA A 102 -20.94 34.33 5.18
C ALA A 102 -22.14 33.60 4.55
N ARG A 103 -21.87 32.54 3.75
CA ARG A 103 -22.90 31.72 3.10
C ARG A 103 -23.21 30.47 3.92
N ALA A 104 -24.41 29.95 3.73
CA ALA A 104 -24.81 28.69 4.33
C ALA A 104 -24.45 27.51 3.42
N TYR A 105 -23.75 26.52 3.95
CA TYR A 105 -23.34 25.32 3.24
C TYR A 105 -24.00 24.07 3.81
N SER A 106 -24.45 23.17 2.96
CA SER A 106 -25.01 21.90 3.40
C SER A 106 -23.94 21.03 4.05
N VAL A 107 -24.13 20.60 5.30
CA VAL A 107 -23.20 19.72 6.02
C VAL A 107 -23.00 18.40 5.26
N PHE A 108 -24.01 17.94 4.55
CA PHE A 108 -23.92 16.74 3.72
C PHE A 108 -22.96 16.94 2.53
N GLU A 109 -22.97 18.12 1.91
CA GLU A 109 -22.01 18.44 0.82
C GLU A 109 -20.59 18.59 1.39
N ILE A 110 -20.44 19.16 2.58
CA ILE A 110 -19.15 19.21 3.28
C ILE A 110 -18.65 17.79 3.56
N ALA A 111 -19.51 16.87 4.03
CA ALA A 111 -19.13 15.48 4.22
C ALA A 111 -18.64 14.81 2.92
N ARG A 112 -19.35 15.03 1.82
CA ARG A 112 -18.92 14.53 0.49
C ARG A 112 -17.57 15.10 0.05
N LEU A 113 -17.36 16.36 0.27
CA LEU A 113 -16.13 17.05 -0.05
C LEU A 113 -14.92 16.50 0.74
N ILE A 114 -15.11 16.20 2.02
CA ILE A 114 -14.09 15.56 2.84
C ILE A 114 -13.77 14.15 2.33
N LEU A 115 -14.80 13.35 2.04
CA LEU A 115 -14.64 11.99 1.56
C LEU A 115 -14.08 11.87 0.12
N ALA A 116 -14.12 12.96 -0.65
CA ALA A 116 -13.58 12.98 -2.01
C ALA A 116 -12.05 12.84 -2.03
N ASN A 117 -11.35 13.44 -1.04
CA ASN A 117 -9.89 13.39 -0.95
C ASN A 117 -9.45 12.72 0.36
N ARG A 118 -8.53 11.75 0.25
CA ARG A 118 -8.01 10.98 1.38
C ARG A 118 -7.19 11.82 2.38
N GLU A 119 -6.65 12.94 1.97
CA GLU A 119 -5.91 13.88 2.82
C GLU A 119 -6.80 14.62 3.82
N ARG A 120 -8.11 14.65 3.59
CA ARG A 120 -9.07 15.43 4.37
C ARG A 120 -9.67 14.67 5.54
N TYR A 121 -9.30 13.42 5.74
CA TYR A 121 -9.78 12.61 6.84
C TYR A 121 -8.71 11.69 7.38
N ASN A 122 -8.84 11.35 8.64
CA ASN A 122 -8.08 10.32 9.32
C ASN A 122 -8.94 9.07 9.49
N VAL A 123 -8.31 7.93 9.67
CA VAL A 123 -8.98 6.67 9.99
C VAL A 123 -8.56 6.25 11.38
N SER A 124 -9.54 6.05 12.27
CA SER A 124 -9.34 5.51 13.61
C SER A 124 -9.65 4.02 13.56
N PHE A 125 -8.68 3.20 13.95
CA PHE A 125 -8.88 1.79 14.23
C PHE A 125 -9.07 1.63 15.74
N GLU A 126 -10.11 0.92 16.14
CA GLU A 126 -10.46 0.71 17.55
C GLU A 126 -10.72 -0.79 17.73
N CYS A 127 -10.04 -1.40 18.68
CA CYS A 127 -10.30 -2.78 19.07
C CYS A 127 -11.54 -2.85 19.96
N ASP A 128 -12.37 -3.86 19.76
CA ASP A 128 -13.52 -4.09 20.63
C ASP A 128 -13.04 -4.57 22.00
N ASP A 129 -13.58 -4.05 23.10
CA ASP A 129 -13.22 -4.41 24.47
C ASP A 129 -13.39 -5.91 24.78
N SER A 130 -14.20 -6.62 24.00
CA SER A 130 -14.42 -8.06 24.10
C SER A 130 -13.42 -8.91 23.30
N SER A 131 -12.53 -8.29 22.54
CA SER A 131 -11.54 -8.99 21.73
C SER A 131 -10.15 -8.87 22.34
N ASP A 132 -9.43 -9.99 22.52
CA ASP A 132 -8.03 -10.02 22.94
C ASP A 132 -7.08 -9.55 21.83
N LYS A 133 -7.52 -8.57 21.02
CA LYS A 133 -6.73 -8.06 19.90
C LYS A 133 -6.11 -6.74 20.25
N GLU A 134 -4.85 -6.64 19.93
CA GLU A 134 -4.03 -5.45 20.10
C GLU A 134 -3.52 -4.95 18.75
N LEU A 135 -3.26 -3.66 18.68
CA LEU A 135 -2.63 -3.01 17.55
C LEU A 135 -1.19 -2.68 17.92
N PHE A 136 -0.26 -3.04 17.05
CA PHE A 136 1.16 -2.76 17.21
C PHE A 136 1.53 -1.56 16.35
N PHE A 137 1.90 -0.47 17.00
CA PHE A 137 2.21 0.79 16.36
C PHE A 137 3.71 1.00 16.25
N GLY A 138 4.23 1.12 15.03
CA GLY A 138 5.64 1.44 14.78
C GLY A 138 5.90 2.93 14.89
N LEU A 139 6.60 3.37 15.96
CA LEU A 139 6.88 4.78 16.24
C LEU A 139 7.78 5.44 15.19
N THR A 140 8.61 4.65 14.49
CA THR A 140 9.58 5.16 13.52
C THR A 140 8.98 5.64 12.21
N ASP A 141 7.90 4.99 11.75
CA ASP A 141 7.32 5.22 10.43
C ASP A 141 5.79 5.39 10.44
N ASN A 142 5.19 5.41 11.65
CA ASN A 142 3.75 5.47 11.88
C ASN A 142 3.01 4.33 11.18
N SER A 143 3.57 3.12 11.22
CA SER A 143 2.96 1.90 10.68
C SER A 143 2.11 1.21 11.75
N ILE A 144 1.08 0.46 11.32
CA ILE A 144 0.20 -0.27 12.23
C ILE A 144 0.05 -1.72 11.78
N TRP A 145 0.23 -2.63 12.72
CA TRP A 145 0.27 -4.06 12.49
C TRP A 145 -0.70 -4.81 13.41
N LEU A 146 -1.16 -5.97 12.95
CA LEU A 146 -2.05 -6.85 13.72
C LEU A 146 -1.30 -7.86 14.57
N SER A 147 -0.02 -8.03 14.33
CA SER A 147 0.84 -8.94 15.12
C SER A 147 2.19 -8.29 15.37
N ARG A 148 2.77 -8.62 16.52
CA ARG A 148 4.12 -8.19 16.89
C ARG A 148 5.16 -8.62 15.86
N ALA A 149 5.06 -9.83 15.34
CA ALA A 149 5.99 -10.35 14.32
C ALA A 149 5.96 -9.56 13.00
N GLU A 150 4.78 -9.06 12.56
CA GLU A 150 4.70 -8.15 11.41
C GLU A 150 5.35 -6.80 11.70
N ALA A 151 5.13 -6.24 12.89
CA ALA A 151 5.73 -4.98 13.33
C ALA A 151 7.27 -5.08 13.40
N GLU A 152 7.80 -6.15 13.99
CA GLU A 152 9.22 -6.46 14.09
C GLU A 152 9.86 -6.62 12.70
N THR A 153 9.21 -7.36 11.80
CA THR A 153 9.68 -7.52 10.42
C THR A 153 9.74 -6.18 9.67
N ASN A 154 8.77 -5.30 9.93
CA ASN A 154 8.78 -3.96 9.36
C ASN A 154 9.88 -3.08 9.99
N LEU A 155 10.05 -3.15 11.30
CA LEU A 155 11.04 -2.37 12.06
C LEU A 155 12.47 -2.63 11.54
N ILE A 156 12.85 -3.88 11.27
CA ILE A 156 14.13 -4.25 10.66
C ILE A 156 14.35 -3.56 9.30
N ARG A 157 13.28 -3.34 8.53
CA ARG A 157 13.35 -2.69 7.21
C ARG A 157 13.45 -1.16 7.30
N THR A 158 13.24 -0.59 8.47
CA THR A 158 13.38 0.85 8.68
C THR A 158 14.85 1.29 8.69
N LYS A 159 15.08 2.58 8.54
CA LYS A 159 16.43 3.15 8.60
C LYS A 159 17.08 3.00 9.96
N LYS A 160 16.31 2.77 11.03
CA LYS A 160 16.82 2.63 12.41
C LYS A 160 17.81 1.50 12.55
N PHE A 161 17.57 0.36 11.91
CA PHE A 161 18.52 -0.74 11.90
C PHE A 161 19.89 -0.30 11.34
N SER A 162 19.93 0.38 10.19
CA SER A 162 21.18 0.85 9.59
C SER A 162 21.79 2.06 10.32
N GLU A 163 21.03 2.79 11.10
CA GLU A 163 21.55 3.85 11.98
C GLU A 163 22.31 3.27 13.19
N LEU A 164 21.81 2.18 13.77
CA LEU A 164 22.36 1.53 14.95
C LEU A 164 23.45 0.50 14.63
N TYR A 165 23.37 -0.14 13.48
CA TYR A 165 24.34 -1.16 13.05
C TYR A 165 25.11 -0.68 11.82
N LYS A 166 26.44 -0.83 11.87
CA LYS A 166 27.33 -0.57 10.74
C LYS A 166 27.61 -1.89 10.04
N GLU A 167 27.28 -1.97 8.76
CA GLU A 167 27.63 -3.11 7.91
C GLU A 167 29.04 -2.94 7.40
N GLU A 168 29.92 -3.88 7.69
CA GLU A 168 31.30 -3.94 7.20
C GLU A 168 31.53 -5.23 6.44
N SER A 169 32.26 -5.15 5.34
CA SER A 169 32.66 -6.33 4.59
C SER A 169 34.08 -6.71 5.01
N ILE A 170 34.23 -7.93 5.50
CA ILE A 170 35.53 -8.47 5.90
C ILE A 170 35.95 -9.54 4.91
N GLU A 171 37.21 -9.48 4.49
CA GLU A 171 37.80 -10.55 3.70
C GLU A 171 38.14 -11.73 4.60
N VAL A 172 37.57 -12.88 4.31
CA VAL A 172 37.81 -14.13 5.00
C VAL A 172 38.50 -15.07 4.03
N ASP A 173 39.34 -15.96 4.55
CA ASP A 173 39.99 -16.97 3.72
C ASP A 173 38.99 -17.69 2.82
N PRO A 174 39.28 -17.78 1.50
CA PRO A 174 38.41 -18.48 0.58
C PRO A 174 38.22 -19.96 0.97
N PRO A 175 37.09 -20.57 0.65
CA PRO A 175 36.87 -21.97 0.97
C PRO A 175 38.00 -22.87 0.45
N LYS A 176 38.66 -23.60 1.33
CA LYS A 176 39.73 -24.53 0.98
C LYS A 176 39.12 -25.77 0.31
N GLY A 177 39.59 -26.08 -0.90
CA GLY A 177 39.18 -27.27 -1.64
C GLY A 177 39.36 -27.13 -3.13
N ASN A 178 39.51 -28.28 -3.80
CA ASN A 178 39.50 -28.35 -5.25
C ASN A 178 38.06 -28.53 -5.73
N PHE A 179 37.47 -27.47 -6.26
CA PHE A 179 36.16 -27.48 -6.83
C PHE A 179 36.27 -27.56 -8.34
N SER A 180 35.74 -28.61 -8.94
CA SER A 180 35.75 -28.85 -10.39
C SER A 180 34.44 -28.41 -11.07
N ALA A 181 33.41 -28.10 -10.29
CA ALA A 181 32.12 -27.72 -10.82
C ALA A 181 31.38 -26.86 -9.83
N ILE A 182 30.49 -26.00 -10.32
CA ILE A 182 29.60 -25.14 -9.54
C ILE A 182 28.17 -25.29 -10.02
N ALA A 183 27.23 -25.26 -9.10
CA ALA A 183 25.81 -25.28 -9.43
C ALA A 183 25.27 -23.87 -9.61
N ILE A 184 24.48 -23.66 -10.66
CA ILE A 184 23.88 -22.39 -11.02
C ILE A 184 22.38 -22.57 -11.17
N CYS A 185 21.59 -21.64 -10.67
CA CYS A 185 20.16 -21.61 -10.91
C CYS A 185 19.87 -21.29 -12.38
N GLY A 186 19.33 -22.23 -13.14
CA GLY A 186 19.01 -22.05 -14.56
C GLY A 186 17.87 -21.04 -14.84
N ILE A 187 17.20 -20.52 -13.79
CA ILE A 187 16.14 -19.53 -13.91
C ILE A 187 16.67 -18.12 -13.63
N SER A 188 17.42 -17.91 -12.53
CA SER A 188 17.93 -16.62 -12.11
C SER A 188 19.40 -16.36 -12.45
N GLY A 189 20.15 -17.39 -12.87
CA GLY A 189 21.58 -17.27 -13.09
C GLY A 189 22.40 -17.13 -11.79
N THR A 190 21.80 -17.26 -10.62
CA THR A 190 22.48 -17.11 -9.33
C THR A 190 23.42 -18.29 -9.07
N LEU A 191 24.66 -18.00 -8.66
CA LEU A 191 25.61 -19.02 -8.21
C LEU A 191 25.11 -19.62 -6.88
N ILE A 192 25.14 -20.95 -6.79
CA ILE A 192 24.66 -21.64 -5.59
C ILE A 192 25.86 -22.07 -4.74
N ALA A 193 26.44 -23.16 -5.06
CA ALA A 193 27.67 -23.70 -4.46
C ALA A 193 28.13 -24.92 -5.27
N PRO A 194 29.38 -25.38 -5.11
CA PRO A 194 29.81 -26.67 -5.65
C PRO A 194 28.97 -27.82 -5.08
N PRO A 195 28.57 -28.82 -5.90
CA PRO A 195 27.75 -29.93 -5.43
C PRO A 195 28.37 -30.70 -4.25
N ASN A 196 29.70 -30.71 -4.15
CA ASN A 196 30.47 -31.39 -3.10
C ASN A 196 30.69 -30.53 -1.85
N HIS A 197 30.24 -29.28 -1.86
CA HIS A 197 30.42 -28.38 -0.72
C HIS A 197 29.26 -28.55 0.29
N HIS A 198 29.60 -28.49 1.60
CA HIS A 198 28.61 -28.66 2.69
C HIS A 198 27.44 -27.67 2.61
N SER A 199 27.69 -26.46 2.14
CA SER A 199 26.65 -25.42 2.00
C SER A 199 25.69 -25.61 0.82
N TYR A 200 25.91 -26.61 -0.05
CA TYR A 200 25.13 -26.79 -1.27
C TYR A 200 23.63 -26.92 -1.00
N GLN A 201 23.25 -27.81 -0.08
CA GLN A 201 21.84 -28.04 0.24
C GLN A 201 21.20 -26.82 0.92
N THR A 202 21.95 -26.16 1.80
CA THR A 202 21.52 -24.97 2.51
C THR A 202 21.30 -23.78 1.54
N ALA A 203 22.22 -23.60 0.58
CA ALA A 203 22.10 -22.57 -0.45
C ALA A 203 20.88 -22.80 -1.37
N ILE A 204 20.63 -24.05 -1.77
CA ILE A 204 19.40 -24.41 -2.51
C ILE A 204 18.15 -24.07 -1.73
N ALA A 205 18.08 -24.47 -0.45
CA ALA A 205 16.92 -24.21 0.39
C ALA A 205 16.70 -22.69 0.61
N LYS A 206 17.78 -21.94 0.83
CA LYS A 206 17.75 -20.49 1.00
C LYS A 206 17.26 -19.79 -0.27
N LEU A 207 17.83 -20.13 -1.45
CA LEU A 207 17.43 -19.55 -2.73
C LEU A 207 15.98 -19.90 -3.11
N HIS A 208 15.58 -21.16 -2.87
CA HIS A 208 14.19 -21.58 -3.10
C HIS A 208 13.22 -20.79 -2.23
N ARG A 209 13.50 -20.64 -0.93
CA ARG A 209 12.62 -19.93 0.01
C ARG A 209 12.52 -18.43 -0.32
N SER A 210 13.62 -17.80 -0.73
CA SER A 210 13.66 -16.37 -1.03
C SER A 210 12.98 -16.01 -2.35
N ASN A 211 13.24 -16.79 -3.42
CA ASN A 211 12.85 -16.36 -4.77
C ASN A 211 11.80 -17.27 -5.44
N PHE A 212 11.68 -18.51 -4.98
CA PHE A 212 10.89 -19.55 -5.67
C PHE A 212 9.92 -20.32 -4.74
N ALA A 213 9.48 -19.69 -3.64
CA ALA A 213 8.58 -20.30 -2.65
C ALA A 213 7.27 -20.85 -3.26
N ASN A 214 6.82 -20.30 -4.39
CA ASN A 214 5.62 -20.73 -5.11
C ASN A 214 5.82 -21.99 -5.96
N MET A 215 7.07 -22.48 -6.10
CA MET A 215 7.40 -23.67 -6.91
C MET A 215 7.74 -24.82 -5.97
N PRO A 216 7.30 -26.07 -6.23
CA PRO A 216 7.77 -27.25 -5.49
C PRO A 216 9.29 -27.39 -5.58
N ILE A 217 9.95 -27.67 -4.45
CA ILE A 217 11.42 -27.74 -4.35
C ILE A 217 12.03 -28.77 -5.31
N GLU A 218 11.34 -29.87 -5.59
CA GLU A 218 11.79 -30.87 -6.56
C GLU A 218 11.87 -30.32 -7.99
N LYS A 219 10.85 -29.53 -8.38
CA LYS A 219 10.85 -28.84 -9.69
C LYS A 219 11.94 -27.79 -9.77
N PHE A 220 12.23 -27.13 -8.65
CA PHE A 220 13.32 -26.16 -8.56
C PHE A 220 14.69 -26.84 -8.70
N LYS A 221 14.92 -27.96 -8.00
CA LYS A 221 16.17 -28.74 -8.11
C LYS A 221 16.45 -29.18 -9.55
N ASN A 222 15.44 -29.55 -10.32
CA ASN A 222 15.56 -29.93 -11.72
C ASN A 222 15.94 -28.75 -12.67
N LYS A 223 15.91 -27.53 -12.18
CA LYS A 223 16.32 -26.33 -12.91
C LYS A 223 17.75 -25.88 -12.58
N ILE A 224 18.41 -26.57 -11.66
CA ILE A 224 19.81 -26.33 -11.32
C ILE A 224 20.68 -26.96 -12.39
N ARG A 225 21.62 -26.20 -12.91
CA ARG A 225 22.65 -26.65 -13.86
C ARG A 225 23.99 -26.70 -13.14
N VAL A 226 24.84 -27.60 -13.57
CA VAL A 226 26.21 -27.69 -13.08
C VAL A 226 27.14 -27.27 -14.21
N GLU A 227 28.01 -26.31 -13.94
CA GLU A 227 28.97 -25.79 -14.88
C GLU A 227 30.40 -26.04 -14.37
N HIS A 228 31.33 -26.26 -15.31
CA HIS A 228 32.74 -26.63 -15.03
C HIS A 228 33.69 -25.50 -15.41
N ASP A 229 33.20 -24.27 -15.43
CA ASP A 229 33.96 -23.09 -15.81
C ASP A 229 34.79 -22.59 -14.61
N GLU A 230 36.14 -22.50 -14.80
CA GLU A 230 37.08 -22.05 -13.78
C GLU A 230 36.84 -20.59 -13.38
N GLU A 231 36.49 -19.72 -14.32
CA GLU A 231 36.21 -18.31 -14.03
C GLU A 231 34.98 -18.15 -13.08
N ILE A 232 33.96 -18.98 -13.25
CA ILE A 232 32.78 -18.98 -12.44
C ILE A 232 33.06 -19.53 -11.03
N ILE A 233 33.92 -20.52 -10.94
CA ILE A 233 34.38 -21.09 -9.67
C ILE A 233 35.18 -20.06 -8.87
N GLU A 234 36.10 -19.35 -9.53
CA GLU A 234 36.87 -18.26 -8.90
C GLU A 234 35.98 -17.11 -8.44
N LYS A 235 34.99 -16.75 -9.24
CA LYS A 235 34.03 -15.75 -8.88
C LYS A 235 33.22 -16.14 -7.63
N TRP A 236 32.79 -17.38 -7.55
CA TRP A 236 32.14 -17.92 -6.36
C TRP A 236 33.08 -17.93 -5.13
N LYS A 237 34.35 -18.32 -5.29
CA LYS A 237 35.32 -18.27 -4.19
C LYS A 237 35.51 -16.84 -3.68
N LYS A 238 35.60 -15.85 -4.57
CA LYS A 238 35.68 -14.42 -4.22
C LYS A 238 34.40 -13.94 -3.52
N GLU A 239 33.22 -14.37 -3.97
CA GLU A 239 31.95 -14.03 -3.29
C GLU A 239 31.89 -14.64 -1.89
N GLN A 240 32.44 -15.86 -1.69
CA GLN A 240 32.47 -16.52 -0.37
C GLN A 240 33.57 -15.97 0.55
N SER A 241 34.63 -15.35 0.00
CA SER A 241 35.66 -14.70 0.79
C SER A 241 35.24 -13.34 1.36
N ILE A 242 34.12 -12.79 0.90
CA ILE A 242 33.55 -11.54 1.44
C ILE A 242 32.44 -11.90 2.42
N GLN A 243 32.69 -11.75 3.70
CA GLN A 243 31.70 -11.94 4.74
C GLN A 243 31.24 -10.57 5.26
N LYS A 244 29.94 -10.40 5.44
CA LYS A 244 29.37 -9.19 6.04
C LYS A 244 29.33 -9.35 7.53
N GLN A 245 29.86 -8.38 8.21
CA GLN A 245 29.87 -8.25 9.66
C GLN A 245 29.08 -7.00 10.06
N TYR A 246 28.40 -7.08 11.18
CA TYR A 246 27.58 -5.99 11.70
C TYR A 246 28.14 -5.53 13.03
N THR A 247 28.55 -4.26 13.13
CA THR A 247 29.05 -3.65 14.36
C THR A 247 27.98 -2.77 14.96
N TYR A 248 27.61 -3.02 16.21
CA TYR A 248 26.67 -2.20 16.96
C TYR A 248 27.33 -0.88 17.36
N LYS A 249 26.70 0.24 17.00
CA LYS A 249 27.28 1.60 17.17
C LYS A 249 27.15 2.19 18.56
N VAL A 250 26.21 1.69 19.35
CA VAL A 250 25.98 2.18 20.69
C VAL A 250 26.99 1.51 21.62
N SER A 251 28.07 2.21 21.91
CA SER A 251 29.04 1.75 22.90
C SER A 251 28.64 2.25 24.27
N VAL A 252 28.57 1.34 25.23
CA VAL A 252 28.60 1.70 26.64
C VAL A 252 30.04 2.09 26.97
N GLU A 253 30.26 3.24 27.61
CA GLU A 253 31.60 3.69 27.97
C GLU A 253 32.37 2.58 28.68
N GLY A 254 33.50 2.16 28.09
CA GLY A 254 34.37 1.10 28.60
C GLY A 254 34.08 -0.32 28.11
N SER A 255 33.17 -0.53 27.17
CA SER A 255 32.91 -1.83 26.55
C SER A 255 33.45 -1.87 25.13
N ASP A 256 33.99 -3.03 24.71
CA ASP A 256 34.32 -3.28 23.32
C ASP A 256 33.09 -3.25 22.45
N PRO A 257 33.19 -2.76 21.21
CA PRO A 257 32.06 -2.73 20.28
C PRO A 257 31.55 -4.16 20.00
N LEU A 258 30.25 -4.35 20.15
CA LEU A 258 29.63 -5.64 19.87
C LEU A 258 29.65 -5.90 18.35
N VAL A 259 30.34 -6.98 17.98
CA VAL A 259 30.50 -7.38 16.59
C VAL A 259 29.74 -8.68 16.35
N LEU A 260 28.80 -8.63 15.41
CA LEU A 260 27.93 -9.74 15.04
C LEU A 260 28.31 -10.26 13.64
N LYS A 261 28.45 -11.57 13.52
CA LYS A 261 28.99 -12.22 12.31
C LYS A 261 27.96 -12.31 11.19
N ASN A 262 26.69 -12.36 11.52
CA ASN A 262 25.62 -12.58 10.57
C ASN A 262 24.54 -11.51 10.69
N LYS A 263 23.86 -11.25 9.57
CA LYS A 263 22.72 -10.34 9.55
C LYS A 263 21.58 -10.82 10.47
N GLU A 264 21.35 -12.13 10.50
CA GLU A 264 20.29 -12.75 11.33
C GLU A 264 20.56 -12.53 12.83
N GLU A 265 21.83 -12.62 13.26
CA GLU A 265 22.25 -12.32 14.63
C GLU A 265 22.07 -10.82 14.95
N ALA A 266 22.39 -9.94 13.99
CA ALA A 266 22.22 -8.51 14.17
C ALA A 266 20.72 -8.11 14.23
N GLU A 267 19.89 -8.72 13.39
CA GLU A 267 18.43 -8.52 13.42
C GLU A 267 17.84 -9.05 14.74
N ALA A 268 18.26 -10.21 15.21
CA ALA A 268 17.80 -10.78 16.48
C ALA A 268 18.19 -9.88 17.68
N HIS A 269 19.45 -9.45 17.75
CA HIS A 269 19.93 -8.54 18.80
C HIS A 269 19.20 -7.19 18.75
N PHE A 270 18.94 -6.66 17.55
CA PHE A 270 18.19 -5.41 17.39
C PHE A 270 16.77 -5.54 17.92
N LEU A 271 16.09 -6.62 17.62
CA LEU A 271 14.73 -6.86 18.11
C LEU A 271 14.71 -7.09 19.63
N GLU A 272 15.64 -7.85 20.16
CA GLU A 272 15.73 -8.12 21.58
C GLU A 272 15.99 -6.85 22.41
N THR A 273 16.80 -5.93 21.86
CA THR A 273 17.23 -4.73 22.58
C THR A 273 16.30 -3.54 22.37
N HIS A 274 15.75 -3.37 21.17
CA HIS A 274 15.08 -2.14 20.77
C HIS A 274 13.62 -2.31 20.32
N ALA A 275 13.07 -3.54 20.22
CA ALA A 275 11.71 -3.69 19.74
C ALA A 275 10.68 -2.97 20.63
N ASP A 276 10.83 -3.05 21.94
CA ASP A 276 9.91 -2.42 22.90
C ASP A 276 10.04 -0.88 22.95
N GLU A 277 11.18 -0.35 22.49
CA GLU A 277 11.38 1.10 22.35
C GLU A 277 10.66 1.67 21.12
N PHE A 278 10.57 0.89 20.03
CA PHE A 278 10.05 1.36 18.77
C PHE A 278 8.67 0.82 18.40
N ILE A 279 8.15 -0.14 19.15
CA ILE A 279 6.82 -0.73 18.94
C ILE A 279 5.97 -0.49 20.18
N GLU A 280 4.92 0.28 20.02
CA GLU A 280 3.93 0.54 21.07
C GLU A 280 2.69 -0.32 20.85
N VAL A 281 2.14 -0.87 21.94
CA VAL A 281 0.89 -1.62 21.92
C VAL A 281 -0.26 -0.70 22.32
N SER A 282 -1.30 -0.65 21.51
CA SER A 282 -2.47 0.20 21.76
C SER A 282 -3.76 -0.47 21.29
N ASN A 283 -4.86 -0.18 21.98
CA ASN A 283 -6.19 -0.63 21.58
C ASN A 283 -6.84 0.29 20.53
N ASN A 284 -6.23 1.46 20.29
CA ASN A 284 -6.67 2.39 19.28
C ASN A 284 -5.50 2.98 18.52
N ALA A 285 -5.70 3.27 17.24
CA ALA A 285 -4.70 3.92 16.41
C ALA A 285 -5.36 4.82 15.39
N VAL A 286 -4.81 6.02 15.20
CA VAL A 286 -5.31 6.99 14.23
C VAL A 286 -4.26 7.23 13.15
N VAL A 287 -4.66 7.06 11.89
CA VAL A 287 -3.78 7.24 10.73
C VAL A 287 -4.38 8.20 9.71
N PRO A 288 -3.55 8.91 8.94
CA PRO A 288 -4.03 9.67 7.79
C PRO A 288 -4.72 8.76 6.78
N GLY A 289 -5.82 9.22 6.18
CA GLY A 289 -6.54 8.45 5.16
C GLY A 289 -5.74 8.16 3.88
N GLN A 290 -4.62 8.87 3.67
CA GLN A 290 -3.66 8.67 2.59
C GLN A 290 -2.48 7.74 2.94
N ILE A 291 -2.52 7.08 4.10
CA ILE A 291 -1.44 6.19 4.53
C ILE A 291 -1.06 5.18 3.44
N ASP A 292 0.23 4.94 3.26
CA ASP A 292 0.73 3.91 2.34
C ASP A 292 0.30 2.52 2.83
N GLY A 293 -0.27 1.73 1.92
CA GLY A 293 -0.67 0.36 2.24
C GLY A 293 0.46 -0.57 2.68
N LYS A 294 1.72 -0.18 2.46
CA LYS A 294 2.90 -0.91 2.96
C LYS A 294 3.13 -0.74 4.47
N LYS A 295 2.54 0.30 5.06
CA LYS A 295 2.63 0.63 6.49
C LYS A 295 1.46 0.07 7.30
N LEU A 296 0.60 -0.71 6.68
CA LEU A 296 -0.55 -1.34 7.31
C LEU A 296 -0.53 -2.85 7.07
N SER A 297 -0.93 -3.62 8.07
CA SER A 297 -1.21 -5.04 7.84
C SER A 297 -2.31 -5.22 6.80
N ALA A 298 -2.29 -6.32 6.08
CA ALA A 298 -3.24 -6.59 5.00
C ALA A 298 -4.70 -6.58 5.48
N GLY A 299 -4.96 -7.03 6.71
CA GLY A 299 -6.27 -6.99 7.35
C GLY A 299 -6.77 -5.55 7.59
N LEU A 300 -5.93 -4.68 8.14
CA LEU A 300 -6.24 -3.27 8.38
C LEU A 300 -6.44 -2.50 7.07
N LEU A 301 -5.65 -2.80 6.05
CA LEU A 301 -5.84 -2.23 4.72
C LEU A 301 -7.20 -2.60 4.12
N SER A 302 -7.67 -3.83 4.35
CA SER A 302 -9.01 -4.28 3.95
C SER A 302 -10.11 -3.51 4.70
N LEU A 303 -9.97 -3.33 6.02
CA LEU A 303 -10.89 -2.52 6.84
C LEU A 303 -10.94 -1.06 6.36
N LEU A 304 -9.79 -0.43 6.10
CA LEU A 304 -9.70 0.94 5.59
C LEU A 304 -10.44 1.10 4.26
N LYS A 305 -10.26 0.15 3.34
CA LYS A 305 -10.97 0.15 2.05
C LYS A 305 -12.48 0.02 2.22
N ASN A 306 -12.91 -0.88 3.11
CA ASN A 306 -14.33 -1.11 3.40
C ASN A 306 -14.96 0.13 4.06
N ALA A 307 -14.33 0.68 5.08
CA ALA A 307 -14.79 1.88 5.78
C ALA A 307 -14.87 3.09 4.83
N SER A 308 -13.85 3.33 4.01
CA SER A 308 -13.84 4.41 3.02
C SER A 308 -14.94 4.23 1.97
N THR A 309 -15.16 3.01 1.51
CA THR A 309 -16.21 2.70 0.53
C THR A 309 -17.61 2.89 1.14
N HIS A 310 -17.80 2.43 2.37
CA HIS A 310 -19.05 2.59 3.11
C HIS A 310 -19.37 4.07 3.35
N ALA A 311 -18.40 4.84 3.86
CA ALA A 311 -18.58 6.27 4.12
C ALA A 311 -18.92 7.06 2.85
N ARG A 312 -18.28 6.75 1.70
CA ARG A 312 -18.63 7.38 0.42
C ARG A 312 -20.06 7.07 -0.04
N LYS A 313 -20.54 5.86 0.22
CA LYS A 313 -21.94 5.49 -0.08
C LYS A 313 -22.92 6.13 0.90
N HIS A 314 -22.51 6.32 2.16
CA HIS A 314 -23.32 6.83 3.25
C HIS A 314 -22.67 8.04 3.95
N PRO A 315 -22.53 9.21 3.26
CA PRO A 315 -21.90 10.40 3.85
C PRO A 315 -22.61 10.94 5.08
N ALA A 316 -23.85 10.53 5.28
CA ALA A 316 -24.65 10.89 6.48
C ALA A 316 -23.97 10.47 7.80
N SER A 317 -23.14 9.43 7.80
CA SER A 317 -22.39 8.99 8.97
C SER A 317 -21.45 10.05 9.54
N LEU A 318 -20.95 10.94 8.68
CA LEU A 318 -20.07 12.05 9.08
C LEU A 318 -20.80 13.33 9.50
N VAL A 319 -22.12 13.43 9.29
CA VAL A 319 -22.87 14.67 9.55
C VAL A 319 -22.82 15.05 11.02
N ASN A 320 -23.07 14.10 11.94
CA ASN A 320 -23.06 14.36 13.38
C ASN A 320 -21.67 14.78 13.90
N PRO A 321 -20.57 14.04 13.59
CA PRO A 321 -19.23 14.49 13.93
C PRO A 321 -18.90 15.87 13.39
N LEU A 322 -19.27 16.17 12.14
CA LEU A 322 -19.04 17.46 11.51
C LEU A 322 -19.80 18.59 12.21
N CYS A 323 -21.08 18.38 12.56
CA CYS A 323 -21.84 19.39 13.29
C CYS A 323 -21.20 19.71 14.65
N LYS A 324 -20.67 18.70 15.36
CA LYS A 324 -19.98 18.91 16.63
C LYS A 324 -18.72 19.76 16.42
N ILE A 325 -17.80 19.32 15.60
CA ILE A 325 -16.49 19.97 15.43
C ILE A 325 -16.62 21.36 14.81
N LEU A 326 -17.47 21.54 13.78
CA LEU A 326 -17.72 22.85 13.19
C LEU A 326 -18.47 23.80 14.14
N GLY A 327 -19.27 23.26 15.06
CA GLY A 327 -19.91 23.99 16.16
C GLY A 327 -18.88 24.56 17.14
N ASP A 328 -17.89 23.75 17.51
CA ASP A 328 -16.78 24.17 18.37
C ASP A 328 -15.96 25.31 17.71
N GLN A 329 -15.93 25.37 16.36
CA GLN A 329 -15.36 26.47 15.58
C GLN A 329 -16.27 27.70 15.47
N GLY A 330 -17.38 27.77 16.20
CA GLY A 330 -18.30 28.89 16.26
C GLY A 330 -19.31 28.98 15.12
N LEU A 331 -19.47 27.95 14.31
CA LEU A 331 -20.51 27.90 13.30
C LEU A 331 -21.88 27.49 13.90
N LYS A 332 -22.92 28.07 13.35
CA LYS A 332 -24.31 27.76 13.73
C LYS A 332 -24.95 26.85 12.69
N PHE A 333 -25.93 26.06 13.15
CA PHE A 333 -26.63 25.12 12.28
C PHE A 333 -28.12 25.40 12.24
N PHE A 334 -28.70 25.25 11.07
CA PHE A 334 -30.14 25.26 10.89
C PHE A 334 -30.59 24.15 9.96
N LYS A 335 -31.84 23.70 10.13
CA LYS A 335 -32.42 22.64 9.32
C LYS A 335 -33.41 23.26 8.32
N ARG A 336 -33.26 22.90 7.04
CA ARG A 336 -34.23 23.26 5.99
C ARG A 336 -34.65 22.00 5.26
N GLY A 337 -35.89 21.56 5.53
CA GLY A 337 -36.38 20.24 5.12
C GLY A 337 -35.55 19.09 5.73
N LYS A 338 -35.04 18.20 4.91
CA LYS A 338 -34.19 17.07 5.35
C LYS A 338 -32.69 17.39 5.43
N LYS A 339 -32.29 18.64 5.11
CA LYS A 339 -30.87 19.03 5.05
C LYS A 339 -30.49 19.92 6.24
N ILE A 340 -29.28 19.73 6.74
CA ILE A 340 -28.64 20.56 7.77
C ILE A 340 -27.62 21.47 7.09
N PHE A 341 -27.62 22.75 7.44
CA PHE A 341 -26.71 23.77 6.89
C PHE A 341 -25.89 24.37 8.01
N ALA A 342 -24.60 24.59 7.72
CA ALA A 342 -23.66 25.34 8.55
C ALA A 342 -23.56 26.78 8.06
N CYS A 343 -23.58 27.76 8.96
CA CYS A 343 -23.49 29.18 8.65
C CYS A 343 -22.88 29.96 9.82
N VAL A 344 -22.51 31.23 9.58
CA VAL A 344 -22.03 32.14 10.64
C VAL A 344 -23.18 32.66 11.50
N CYS A 345 -24.27 33.05 10.86
CA CYS A 345 -25.48 33.54 11.53
C CYS A 345 -26.67 32.68 11.15
N ARG A 346 -27.60 32.44 12.10
CA ARG A 346 -28.88 31.83 11.74
C ARG A 346 -29.66 32.82 10.86
N PRO A 347 -30.20 32.39 9.71
CA PRO A 347 -31.14 33.22 8.98
C PRO A 347 -32.36 33.52 9.88
N LYS A 348 -32.81 34.77 9.89
CA LYS A 348 -34.05 35.20 10.58
C LYS A 348 -35.27 34.53 9.96
#